data_e3c3aba58cf048200f2ef3b07edf55f5
#
_entry.id   e3c3aba58cf048200f2ef3b07edf55f5
#
_cell.length_a   1.000
_cell.length_b   1.000
_cell.length_c   1.000
_cell.angle_alpha   90.00
_cell.angle_beta   90.00
_cell.angle_gamma   90.00
#
_symmetry.space_group_name_H-M   'P 1'
#
loop_
_entity.id
_entity.type
_entity.pdbx_description
1 polymer ?
#
loop_
_entity_poly.entity_id
_entity_poly.type
_entity_poly.pdbx_seq_one_letter_code
_entity_poly.pdbx_strand_id
1 'polypeptide(L)'
;DRDLIAILKSKFAIEIEQGKLKLIHTDVLEAWDKQKTLHDGKYDLIANLPYYIATNIILRAFEDSACEHIIVMVQKEVAQKFTARVNDKEYSSLGIITELISINSRILFDVPPESFDPPPKVMSSILYIKKDMDKHLDKDFNKFLKACFVQPRKKLSKNLSSVIDKNTISKIYEELNINDNVRPH
;
A
#
# COMPACT_ATOMS: atom_id res chain seq x y z
N ASP A 1 17.38 -12.05 -5.69
CA ASP A 1 18.11 -12.48 -6.91
C ASP A 1 19.59 -12.63 -6.58
N ARG A 2 20.18 -13.82 -6.85
CA ARG A 2 21.57 -14.13 -6.51
C ARG A 2 22.58 -13.38 -7.40
N ASP A 3 22.24 -13.22 -8.66
CA ASP A 3 23.15 -12.58 -9.62
C ASP A 3 23.27 -11.08 -9.34
N LEU A 4 22.14 -10.42 -9.03
CA LEU A 4 22.14 -9.02 -8.61
C LEU A 4 22.94 -8.79 -7.32
N ILE A 5 22.88 -9.70 -6.35
CA ILE A 5 23.67 -9.59 -5.12
C ILE A 5 25.18 -9.59 -5.40
N ALA A 6 25.65 -10.44 -6.29
CA ALA A 6 27.08 -10.49 -6.66
C ALA A 6 27.54 -9.18 -7.32
N ILE A 7 26.73 -8.66 -8.26
CA ILE A 7 26.98 -7.37 -8.93
C ILE A 7 27.01 -6.21 -7.92
N LEU A 8 26.00 -6.14 -7.02
CA LEU A 8 25.90 -5.09 -6.02
C LEU A 8 27.07 -5.12 -5.03
N LYS A 9 27.49 -6.31 -4.56
CA LYS A 9 28.65 -6.45 -3.69
C LYS A 9 29.94 -5.92 -4.34
N SER A 10 30.14 -6.20 -5.62
CA SER A 10 31.30 -5.69 -6.37
C SER A 10 31.20 -4.18 -6.59
N LYS A 11 30.04 -3.70 -7.03
CA LYS A 11 29.82 -2.29 -7.40
C LYS A 11 29.91 -1.34 -6.20
N PHE A 12 29.44 -1.76 -5.04
CA PHE A 12 29.35 -0.94 -3.81
C PHE A 12 30.27 -1.47 -2.69
N ALA A 13 31.39 -2.08 -3.05
CA ALA A 13 32.32 -2.67 -2.09
C ALA A 13 32.83 -1.65 -1.04
N ILE A 14 33.13 -0.43 -1.49
CA ILE A 14 33.65 0.65 -0.62
C ILE A 14 32.58 1.10 0.37
N GLU A 15 31.33 1.31 -0.07
CA GLU A 15 30.22 1.74 0.78
C GLU A 15 29.83 0.66 1.81
N ILE A 16 29.95 -0.61 1.41
CA ILE A 16 29.73 -1.76 2.31
C ILE A 16 30.83 -1.81 3.37
N GLU A 17 32.11 -1.70 2.98
CA GLU A 17 33.25 -1.71 3.90
C GLU A 17 33.20 -0.54 4.88
N GLN A 18 32.78 0.65 4.42
CA GLN A 18 32.61 1.83 5.27
C GLN A 18 31.34 1.77 6.15
N GLY A 19 30.53 0.72 6.07
CA GLY A 19 29.26 0.60 6.81
C GLY A 19 28.14 1.56 6.36
N LYS A 20 28.33 2.25 5.24
CA LYS A 20 27.32 3.16 4.65
C LYS A 20 26.20 2.42 3.93
N LEU A 21 26.49 1.19 3.46
CA LEU A 21 25.53 0.31 2.81
C LEU A 21 25.54 -1.07 3.46
N LYS A 22 24.39 -1.52 3.93
CA LYS A 22 24.17 -2.90 4.38
C LYS A 22 23.35 -3.63 3.32
N LEU A 23 23.98 -4.61 2.65
CA LEU A 23 23.32 -5.41 1.63
C LEU A 23 22.74 -6.68 2.25
N ILE A 24 21.40 -6.81 2.19
CA ILE A 24 20.66 -7.94 2.77
C ILE A 24 20.01 -8.72 1.64
N HIS A 25 20.30 -10.02 1.54
CA HIS A 25 19.69 -10.92 0.56
C HIS A 25 18.56 -11.72 1.22
N THR A 26 17.34 -11.23 1.11
CA THR A 26 16.15 -11.88 1.68
C THR A 26 14.89 -11.53 0.85
N ASP A 27 13.82 -12.26 1.09
CA ASP A 27 12.47 -11.79 0.73
C ASP A 27 12.04 -10.74 1.74
N VAL A 28 11.64 -9.57 1.25
CA VAL A 28 11.30 -8.42 2.11
C VAL A 28 10.05 -8.69 2.96
N LEU A 29 9.06 -9.41 2.43
CA LEU A 29 7.84 -9.74 3.17
C LEU A 29 8.13 -10.74 4.29
N GLU A 30 8.96 -11.76 4.02
CA GLU A 30 9.43 -12.68 5.06
C GLU A 30 10.25 -11.98 6.14
N ALA A 31 11.08 -11.01 5.76
CA ALA A 31 11.84 -10.22 6.71
C ALA A 31 10.93 -9.44 7.66
N TRP A 32 9.90 -8.76 7.13
CA TRP A 32 8.89 -8.07 7.94
C TRP A 32 8.12 -9.03 8.85
N ASP A 33 7.73 -10.20 8.35
CA ASP A 33 7.00 -11.18 9.17
C ASP A 33 7.80 -11.65 10.37
N LYS A 34 9.13 -11.79 10.22
CA LYS A 34 10.03 -12.23 11.28
C LYS A 34 10.38 -11.12 12.27
N GLN A 35 10.59 -9.90 11.81
CA GLN A 35 11.19 -8.81 12.60
C GLN A 35 10.22 -7.68 12.94
N LYS A 36 9.02 -7.66 12.35
CA LYS A 36 7.99 -6.59 12.45
C LYS A 36 8.43 -5.23 11.87
N THR A 37 9.70 -4.95 11.78
CA THR A 37 10.31 -3.77 11.15
C THR A 37 11.52 -4.16 10.32
N LEU A 38 11.82 -3.40 9.27
CA LEU A 38 13.02 -3.63 8.44
C LEU A 38 14.28 -2.99 9.03
N HIS A 39 14.13 -2.05 9.95
CA HIS A 39 15.23 -1.32 10.58
C HIS A 39 14.91 -0.98 12.03
N ASP A 40 15.92 -1.02 12.91
CA ASP A 40 15.76 -0.75 14.34
C ASP A 40 15.42 0.71 14.67
N GLY A 41 15.75 1.64 13.77
CA GLY A 41 15.40 3.06 13.87
C GLY A 41 14.45 3.50 12.78
N LYS A 42 13.99 4.75 12.84
CA LYS A 42 13.17 5.36 11.80
C LYS A 42 13.86 5.29 10.44
N TYR A 43 13.10 5.02 9.38
CA TYR A 43 13.61 4.91 8.02
C TYR A 43 12.59 5.31 6.97
N ASP A 44 13.08 5.57 5.77
CA ASP A 44 12.30 5.82 4.57
C ASP A 44 12.38 4.64 3.61
N LEU A 45 11.25 4.17 3.10
CA LEU A 45 11.19 3.13 2.08
C LEU A 45 11.30 3.75 0.69
N ILE A 46 12.44 3.56 0.03
CA ILE A 46 12.65 4.00 -1.36
C ILE A 46 12.88 2.77 -2.22
N ALA A 47 11.96 2.49 -3.17
CA ALA A 47 12.03 1.26 -3.95
C ALA A 47 11.38 1.33 -5.33
N ASN A 48 11.98 0.63 -6.29
CA ASN A 48 11.30 0.18 -7.50
C ASN A 48 10.69 -1.19 -7.21
N LEU A 49 9.36 -1.25 -7.06
CA LEU A 49 8.67 -2.45 -6.59
C LEU A 49 8.24 -3.36 -7.75
N PRO A 50 8.40 -4.69 -7.62
CA PRO A 50 7.76 -5.62 -8.53
C PRO A 50 6.24 -5.46 -8.47
N TYR A 51 5.59 -5.29 -9.63
CA TYR A 51 4.17 -4.91 -9.70
C TYR A 51 3.24 -5.88 -8.97
N TYR A 52 3.52 -7.19 -9.04
CA TYR A 52 2.68 -8.24 -8.47
C TYR A 52 2.64 -8.27 -6.94
N ILE A 53 3.61 -7.65 -6.24
CA ILE A 53 3.67 -7.57 -4.77
C ILE A 53 3.67 -6.14 -4.23
N ALA A 54 3.66 -5.13 -5.10
CA ALA A 54 3.80 -3.72 -4.72
C ALA A 54 2.77 -3.29 -3.66
N THR A 55 1.50 -3.63 -3.86
CA THR A 55 0.43 -3.32 -2.88
C THR A 55 0.71 -3.95 -1.52
N ASN A 56 1.16 -5.21 -1.48
CA ASN A 56 1.46 -5.89 -0.22
C ASN A 56 2.63 -5.23 0.52
N ILE A 57 3.69 -4.85 -0.21
CA ILE A 57 4.85 -4.15 0.38
C ILE A 57 4.43 -2.80 0.96
N ILE A 58 3.62 -2.01 0.26
CA ILE A 58 3.13 -0.72 0.77
C ILE A 58 2.26 -0.92 2.01
N LEU A 59 1.35 -1.89 2.01
CA LEU A 59 0.50 -2.18 3.18
C LEU A 59 1.33 -2.65 4.38
N ARG A 60 2.40 -3.43 4.17
CA ARG A 60 3.32 -3.80 5.25
C ARG A 60 4.11 -2.60 5.78
N ALA A 61 4.56 -1.69 4.89
CA ALA A 61 5.19 -0.44 5.31
C ALA A 61 4.23 0.45 6.13
N PHE A 62 2.92 0.39 5.87
CA PHE A 62 1.92 1.05 6.69
C PHE A 62 1.85 0.51 8.11
N GLU A 63 1.99 -0.81 8.28
CA GLU A 63 1.99 -1.49 9.57
C GLU A 63 3.33 -1.31 10.33
N ASP A 64 4.42 -0.99 9.63
CA ASP A 64 5.74 -0.80 10.24
C ASP A 64 5.86 0.57 10.91
N SER A 65 5.92 0.59 12.24
CA SER A 65 6.00 1.83 13.02
C SER A 65 7.31 2.61 12.86
N ALA A 66 8.34 2.02 12.26
CA ALA A 66 9.61 2.69 12.00
C ALA A 66 9.69 3.33 10.61
N CYS A 67 8.82 2.94 9.66
CA CYS A 67 8.76 3.51 8.32
C CYS A 67 8.02 4.84 8.33
N GLU A 68 8.69 5.95 7.99
CA GLU A 68 8.10 7.32 8.00
C GLU A 68 7.62 7.75 6.61
N HIS A 69 8.47 7.59 5.58
CA HIS A 69 8.13 7.96 4.22
C HIS A 69 8.20 6.75 3.29
N ILE A 70 7.30 6.71 2.32
CA ILE A 70 7.24 5.69 1.28
C ILE A 70 7.34 6.40 -0.06
N ILE A 71 8.43 6.16 -0.80
CA ILE A 71 8.69 6.69 -2.14
C ILE A 71 8.92 5.49 -3.04
N VAL A 72 7.90 5.11 -3.80
CA VAL A 72 7.97 3.86 -4.56
C VAL A 72 7.50 4.02 -5.99
N MET A 73 8.14 3.30 -6.91
CA MET A 73 7.67 3.17 -8.27
C MET A 73 6.74 1.97 -8.37
N VAL A 74 5.52 2.21 -8.86
CA VAL A 74 4.46 1.23 -9.04
C VAL A 74 3.71 1.46 -10.35
N GLN A 75 2.84 0.54 -10.75
CA GLN A 75 1.92 0.81 -11.87
C GLN A 75 1.04 2.04 -11.57
N LYS A 76 0.78 2.88 -12.57
CA LYS A 76 0.00 4.10 -12.43
C LYS A 76 -1.37 3.86 -11.78
N GLU A 77 -2.07 2.79 -12.19
CA GLU A 77 -3.35 2.41 -11.59
C GLU A 77 -3.25 2.13 -10.08
N VAL A 78 -2.15 1.51 -9.65
CA VAL A 78 -1.90 1.25 -8.23
C VAL A 78 -1.66 2.56 -7.48
N ALA A 79 -0.83 3.44 -8.01
CA ALA A 79 -0.58 4.76 -7.42
C ALA A 79 -1.88 5.57 -7.29
N GLN A 80 -2.72 5.57 -8.32
CA GLN A 80 -4.03 6.24 -8.31
C GLN A 80 -4.94 5.70 -7.21
N LYS A 81 -4.99 4.38 -6.98
CA LYS A 81 -5.78 3.79 -5.89
C LYS A 81 -5.32 4.22 -4.49
N PHE A 82 -4.01 4.39 -4.27
CA PHE A 82 -3.47 4.88 -2.99
C PHE A 82 -3.69 6.37 -2.77
N THR A 83 -3.87 7.15 -3.83
CA THR A 83 -4.06 8.60 -3.74
C THR A 83 -5.49 9.06 -3.97
N ALA A 84 -6.40 8.13 -4.34
CA ALA A 84 -7.79 8.42 -4.63
C ALA A 84 -8.54 8.94 -3.40
N ARG A 85 -9.40 9.92 -3.63
CA ARG A 85 -10.31 10.53 -2.65
C ARG A 85 -11.76 10.23 -3.00
N VAL A 86 -12.66 10.58 -2.09
CA VAL A 86 -14.11 10.46 -2.33
C VAL A 86 -14.49 11.15 -3.64
N ASN A 87 -15.26 10.47 -4.47
CA ASN A 87 -15.67 10.83 -5.84
C ASN A 87 -14.63 10.63 -6.94
N ASP A 88 -13.43 10.16 -6.63
CA ASP A 88 -12.48 9.73 -7.66
C ASP A 88 -12.89 8.36 -8.21
N LYS A 89 -12.66 8.14 -9.52
CA LYS A 89 -12.98 6.88 -10.21
C LYS A 89 -12.26 5.67 -9.60
N GLU A 90 -11.05 5.87 -9.13
CA GLU A 90 -10.18 4.85 -8.54
C GLU A 90 -10.38 4.70 -7.03
N TYR A 91 -11.39 5.38 -6.45
CA TYR A 91 -11.68 5.29 -5.02
C TYR A 91 -11.90 3.86 -4.56
N SER A 92 -11.23 3.48 -3.50
CA SER A 92 -11.18 2.10 -3.01
C SER A 92 -10.75 2.03 -1.54
N SER A 93 -10.77 0.84 -0.97
CA SER A 93 -10.24 0.62 0.38
C SER A 93 -8.79 1.10 0.55
N LEU A 94 -7.97 1.06 -0.50
CA LEU A 94 -6.58 1.55 -0.43
C LEU A 94 -6.50 3.06 -0.23
N GLY A 95 -7.34 3.83 -0.93
CA GLY A 95 -7.42 5.28 -0.73
C GLY A 95 -7.85 5.65 0.69
N ILE A 96 -8.87 4.96 1.22
CA ILE A 96 -9.37 5.16 2.60
C ILE A 96 -8.27 4.85 3.62
N ILE A 97 -7.61 3.69 3.50
CA ILE A 97 -6.51 3.29 4.39
C ILE A 97 -5.41 4.35 4.35
N THR A 98 -5.01 4.78 3.14
CA THR A 98 -3.94 5.78 3.00
C THR A 98 -4.32 7.09 3.66
N GLU A 99 -5.54 7.57 3.47
CA GLU A 99 -6.04 8.81 4.08
C GLU A 99 -6.06 8.75 5.62
N LEU A 100 -6.44 7.59 6.17
CA LEU A 100 -6.50 7.40 7.62
C LEU A 100 -5.14 7.43 8.29
N ILE A 101 -4.09 6.88 7.64
CA ILE A 101 -2.78 6.67 8.27
C ILE A 101 -1.69 7.59 7.74
N SER A 102 -1.98 8.50 6.80
CA SER A 102 -0.99 9.39 6.24
C SER A 102 -1.34 10.86 6.46
N ILE A 103 -0.29 11.68 6.56
CA ILE A 103 -0.38 13.15 6.54
C ILE A 103 -0.56 13.62 5.09
N ASN A 104 0.10 12.93 4.14
CA ASN A 104 0.09 13.30 2.73
C ASN A 104 0.31 12.05 1.86
N SER A 105 -0.41 11.98 0.74
CA SER A 105 -0.19 11.00 -0.32
C SER A 105 -0.40 11.65 -1.67
N ARG A 106 0.55 11.44 -2.61
CA ARG A 106 0.46 12.01 -3.96
C ARG A 106 1.30 11.23 -4.97
N ILE A 107 0.94 11.33 -6.23
CA ILE A 107 1.80 10.94 -7.35
C ILE A 107 2.75 12.10 -7.62
N LEU A 108 4.07 11.83 -7.63
CA LEU A 108 5.07 12.84 -7.90
C LEU A 108 5.19 13.09 -9.41
N PHE A 109 5.33 12.01 -10.20
CA PHE A 109 5.36 12.04 -11.65
C PHE A 109 5.13 10.65 -12.23
N ASP A 110 4.79 10.60 -13.52
CA ASP A 110 4.64 9.37 -14.28
C ASP A 110 5.96 8.98 -14.96
N VAL A 111 6.19 7.69 -15.11
CA VAL A 111 7.36 7.10 -15.79
C VAL A 111 6.84 6.28 -16.97
N PRO A 112 7.12 6.71 -18.21
CA PRO A 112 6.60 6.02 -19.39
C PRO A 112 7.33 4.70 -19.65
N PRO A 113 6.67 3.74 -20.35
CA PRO A 113 7.23 2.42 -20.64
C PRO A 113 8.62 2.45 -21.30
N GLU A 114 8.89 3.45 -22.12
CA GLU A 114 10.15 3.62 -22.86
C GLU A 114 11.36 3.88 -21.95
N SER A 115 11.12 4.20 -20.69
CA SER A 115 12.17 4.38 -19.67
C SER A 115 12.71 3.06 -19.12
N PHE A 116 12.20 1.92 -19.58
CA PHE A 116 12.57 0.59 -19.07
C PHE A 116 13.11 -0.30 -20.19
N ASP A 117 13.99 -1.24 -19.82
CA ASP A 117 14.49 -2.30 -20.68
C ASP A 117 14.38 -3.68 -19.97
N PRO A 118 13.50 -4.57 -20.45
CA PRO A 118 12.46 -4.37 -21.47
C PRO A 118 11.31 -3.46 -21.01
N PRO A 119 10.63 -2.75 -21.92
CA PRO A 119 9.53 -1.86 -21.56
C PRO A 119 8.32 -2.63 -21.06
N PRO A 120 7.69 -2.20 -19.93
CA PRO A 120 6.44 -2.76 -19.46
C PRO A 120 5.27 -2.36 -20.37
N LYS A 121 4.14 -3.08 -20.26
CA LYS A 121 2.93 -2.79 -21.05
C LYS A 121 2.11 -1.61 -20.53
N VAL A 122 2.46 -1.05 -19.39
CA VAL A 122 1.67 -0.06 -18.67
C VAL A 122 2.55 1.06 -18.14
N MET A 123 1.96 2.25 -17.98
CA MET A 123 2.59 3.40 -17.36
C MET A 123 2.91 3.09 -15.89
N SER A 124 4.06 3.55 -15.41
CA SER A 124 4.43 3.57 -14.01
C SER A 124 4.29 4.97 -13.43
N SER A 125 4.25 5.07 -12.11
CA SER A 125 4.24 6.36 -11.40
C SER A 125 5.09 6.26 -10.14
N ILE A 126 5.69 7.37 -9.76
CA ILE A 126 6.33 7.50 -8.45
C ILE A 126 5.27 7.95 -7.45
N LEU A 127 4.95 7.07 -6.52
CA LEU A 127 4.03 7.30 -5.41
C LEU A 127 4.82 7.77 -4.19
N TYR A 128 4.40 8.88 -3.59
CA TYR A 128 4.89 9.37 -2.32
C TYR A 128 3.80 9.32 -1.26
N ILE A 129 4.12 8.77 -0.10
CA ILE A 129 3.25 8.77 1.08
C ILE A 129 4.08 9.15 2.29
N LYS A 130 3.63 10.15 3.06
CA LYS A 130 4.15 10.50 4.38
C LYS A 130 3.19 9.97 5.43
N LYS A 131 3.63 9.00 6.23
CA LYS A 131 2.80 8.45 7.30
C LYS A 131 2.60 9.45 8.43
N ASP A 132 1.47 9.34 9.09
CA ASP A 132 1.22 9.93 10.39
C ASP A 132 1.64 8.90 11.45
N MET A 133 2.74 9.19 12.14
CA MET A 133 3.36 8.22 13.06
C MET A 133 2.54 7.98 14.34
N ASP A 134 1.55 8.84 14.60
CA ASP A 134 0.64 8.72 15.73
C ASP A 134 -0.60 7.88 15.39
N LYS A 135 -0.79 7.54 14.10
CA LYS A 135 -1.93 6.76 13.61
C LYS A 135 -1.55 5.32 13.29
N HIS A 136 -2.43 4.43 13.67
CA HIS A 136 -2.29 3.00 13.39
C HIS A 136 -3.56 2.47 12.75
N LEU A 137 -3.39 1.56 11.79
CA LEU A 137 -4.52 0.89 11.17
C LEU A 137 -5.03 -0.23 12.10
N ASP A 138 -6.23 -0.05 12.60
CA ASP A 138 -6.90 -1.11 13.36
C ASP A 138 -7.17 -2.34 12.46
N LYS A 139 -6.84 -3.53 12.96
CA LYS A 139 -6.94 -4.78 12.18
C LYS A 139 -8.38 -5.17 11.86
N ASP A 140 -9.30 -4.95 12.78
CA ASP A 140 -10.69 -5.32 12.58
C ASP A 140 -11.38 -4.31 11.67
N PHE A 141 -11.05 -3.03 11.81
CA PHE A 141 -11.45 -2.00 10.84
C PHE A 141 -10.94 -2.31 9.43
N ASN A 142 -9.68 -2.73 9.28
CA ASN A 142 -9.12 -3.11 7.98
C ASN A 142 -9.85 -4.31 7.35
N LYS A 143 -10.23 -5.32 8.15
CA LYS A 143 -11.06 -6.46 7.69
C LYS A 143 -12.44 -5.99 7.24
N PHE A 144 -13.09 -5.16 8.05
CA PHE A 144 -14.39 -4.56 7.74
C PHE A 144 -14.31 -3.77 6.41
N LEU A 145 -13.31 -2.90 6.27
CA LEU A 145 -13.13 -2.09 5.08
C LEU A 145 -12.90 -2.95 3.82
N LYS A 146 -12.08 -3.99 3.93
CA LYS A 146 -11.89 -4.96 2.83
C LYS A 146 -13.22 -5.64 2.44
N ALA A 147 -14.02 -6.03 3.43
CA ALA A 147 -15.33 -6.62 3.18
C ALA A 147 -16.28 -5.65 2.44
N CYS A 148 -16.27 -4.36 2.79
CA CYS A 148 -17.05 -3.35 2.09
C CYS A 148 -16.75 -3.30 0.59
N PHE A 149 -15.50 -3.48 0.18
CA PHE A 149 -15.01 -3.33 -1.20
C PHE A 149 -14.80 -4.63 -1.98
N VAL A 150 -15.24 -5.79 -1.49
CA VAL A 150 -15.11 -7.08 -2.21
C VAL A 150 -15.75 -7.02 -3.60
N GLN A 151 -16.93 -6.41 -3.70
CA GLN A 151 -17.65 -6.20 -4.96
C GLN A 151 -18.10 -4.73 -5.05
N PRO A 152 -17.24 -3.79 -5.47
CA PRO A 152 -17.52 -2.35 -5.39
C PRO A 152 -18.79 -1.92 -6.12
N ARG A 153 -19.15 -2.60 -7.23
CA ARG A 153 -20.37 -2.33 -8.02
C ARG A 153 -21.65 -2.88 -7.41
N LYS A 154 -21.58 -3.66 -6.33
CA LYS A 154 -22.75 -4.19 -5.60
C LYS A 154 -23.11 -3.28 -4.44
N LYS A 155 -24.36 -3.40 -3.95
CA LYS A 155 -24.81 -2.70 -2.75
C LYS A 155 -23.89 -2.99 -1.56
N LEU A 156 -23.64 -2.00 -0.73
CA LEU A 156 -22.80 -2.14 0.46
C LEU A 156 -23.38 -3.23 1.41
N SER A 157 -24.69 -3.27 1.60
CA SER A 157 -25.38 -4.31 2.38
C SER A 157 -25.05 -5.73 1.90
N LYS A 158 -24.93 -5.93 0.56
CA LYS A 158 -24.56 -7.23 0.01
C LYS A 158 -23.10 -7.59 0.29
N ASN A 159 -22.20 -6.64 0.27
CA ASN A 159 -20.79 -6.86 0.61
C ASN A 159 -20.67 -7.21 2.10
N LEU A 160 -21.33 -6.44 2.96
CA LEU A 160 -21.30 -6.63 4.42
C LEU A 160 -21.95 -7.94 4.89
N SER A 161 -22.93 -8.47 4.16
CA SER A 161 -23.62 -9.72 4.54
C SER A 161 -22.71 -10.96 4.60
N SER A 162 -21.46 -10.85 4.14
CA SER A 162 -20.44 -11.91 4.29
C SER A 162 -19.78 -11.91 5.68
N VAL A 163 -19.87 -10.82 6.45
CA VAL A 163 -19.18 -10.63 7.75
C VAL A 163 -20.12 -10.17 8.86
N ILE A 164 -21.32 -9.67 8.52
CA ILE A 164 -22.33 -9.17 9.47
C ILE A 164 -23.69 -9.78 9.08
N ASP A 165 -24.49 -10.16 10.07
CA ASP A 165 -25.82 -10.66 9.80
C ASP A 165 -26.77 -9.56 9.27
N LYS A 166 -27.78 -9.99 8.48
CA LYS A 166 -28.68 -9.06 7.78
C LYS A 166 -29.51 -8.18 8.72
N ASN A 167 -29.93 -8.71 9.87
CA ASN A 167 -30.76 -7.96 10.81
C ASN A 167 -29.95 -6.83 11.45
N THR A 168 -28.69 -7.10 11.79
CA THR A 168 -27.75 -6.08 12.28
C THR A 168 -27.49 -5.02 11.21
N ILE A 169 -27.26 -5.41 9.95
CA ILE A 169 -27.09 -4.44 8.83
C ILE A 169 -28.34 -3.54 8.71
N SER A 170 -29.55 -4.11 8.74
CA SER A 170 -30.80 -3.34 8.62
C SER A 170 -30.93 -2.32 9.77
N LYS A 171 -30.65 -2.74 11.01
CA LYS A 171 -30.69 -1.82 12.16
C LYS A 171 -29.71 -0.67 12.04
N ILE A 172 -28.47 -0.96 11.64
CA ILE A 172 -27.43 0.07 11.41
C ILE A 172 -27.84 1.04 10.29
N TYR A 173 -28.44 0.53 9.22
CA TYR A 173 -28.93 1.37 8.11
C TYR A 173 -30.05 2.32 8.56
N GLU A 174 -30.98 1.83 9.37
CA GLU A 174 -32.05 2.66 9.98
C GLU A 174 -31.46 3.71 10.92
N GLU A 175 -30.59 3.30 11.87
CA GLU A 175 -29.97 4.21 12.83
C GLU A 175 -29.12 5.32 12.19
N LEU A 176 -28.37 4.98 11.16
CA LEU A 176 -27.50 5.92 10.44
C LEU A 176 -28.19 6.61 9.24
N ASN A 177 -29.47 6.33 9.00
CA ASN A 177 -30.24 6.82 7.84
C ASN A 177 -29.51 6.57 6.51
N ILE A 178 -28.96 5.36 6.32
CA ILE A 178 -28.23 4.96 5.11
C ILE A 178 -29.23 4.45 4.07
N ASN A 179 -29.11 4.95 2.85
CA ASN A 179 -29.92 4.47 1.72
C ASN A 179 -29.57 3.03 1.36
N ASP A 180 -30.59 2.17 1.17
CA ASP A 180 -30.42 0.74 0.82
C ASP A 180 -29.65 0.50 -0.50
N ASN A 181 -29.57 1.50 -1.37
CA ASN A 181 -28.89 1.41 -2.66
C ASN A 181 -27.43 1.88 -2.62
N VAL A 182 -26.93 2.30 -1.44
CA VAL A 182 -25.56 2.78 -1.31
C VAL A 182 -24.57 1.71 -1.75
N ARG A 183 -23.50 2.15 -2.40
CA ARG A 183 -22.37 1.33 -2.84
C ARG A 183 -21.08 1.82 -2.16
N PRO A 184 -20.01 1.00 -2.12
CA PRO A 184 -18.75 1.36 -1.47
C PRO A 184 -17.99 2.52 -2.14
N HIS A 185 -18.37 2.92 -3.34
CA HIS A 185 -17.67 3.95 -4.14
C HIS A 185 -18.63 4.99 -4.65
#